data_272fa240775a5286537db8ca5992801b
#
_entry.id   272fa240775a5286537db8ca5992801b
#
_cell.length_a   1.000
_cell.length_b   1.000
_cell.length_c   1.000
_cell.angle_alpha   90.00
_cell.angle_beta   90.00
_cell.angle_gamma   90.00
#
_symmetry.space_group_name_H-M   'P 1'
#
loop_
_entity.id
_entity.type
_entity.pdbx_description
1 polymer ?
#
loop_
_entity_poly.entity_id
_entity_poly.type
_entity_poly.pdbx_seq_one_letter_code
_entity_poly.pdbx_strand_id
1 'polypeptide(L)'
;MSVAVVGRRDSDLLRALNDKYARALWSYVVRLNGGDRVKAQDVVQETMLRAWRNRAVLEPAGGSQRGWLFAVARHIVIDESRSRRRHSELVTDQVSEQPVEDAV
;
A
#
# COMPACT_ATOMS: atom_id res chain seq x y z
N MET A 1 13.24 23.35 -3.96
CA MET A 1 13.63 22.95 -3.82
C MET A 1 13.70 21.68 -3.67
N SER A 2 12.92 21.10 -3.13
CA SER A 2 13.13 19.73 -2.92
C SER A 2 13.28 18.96 -4.19
N VAL A 3 12.69 19.40 -5.19
CA VAL A 3 12.85 18.73 -6.47
C VAL A 3 14.30 18.69 -6.88
N ALA A 4 14.98 19.75 -6.59
CA ALA A 4 16.37 19.84 -6.96
C ALA A 4 17.22 18.88 -6.18
N VAL A 5 16.73 18.40 -5.09
CA VAL A 5 17.50 17.51 -4.25
C VAL A 5 17.41 16.08 -4.72
N VAL A 6 16.39 15.76 -5.49
CA VAL A 6 16.20 14.41 -5.96
C VAL A 6 17.17 14.11 -7.07
N GLY A 7 18.07 13.18 -6.85
CA GLY A 7 19.06 12.86 -7.86
C GLY A 7 18.47 12.00 -8.95
N ARG A 8 19.10 12.07 -10.10
CA ARG A 8 18.68 11.28 -11.24
C ARG A 8 18.71 9.79 -10.90
N ARG A 9 19.72 9.37 -10.15
CA ARG A 9 19.86 7.97 -9.79
C ARG A 9 18.65 7.50 -8.96
N ASP A 10 18.20 8.35 -8.04
CA ASP A 10 17.06 8.01 -7.20
C ASP A 10 15.78 7.92 -8.02
N SER A 11 15.62 8.83 -8.94
CA SER A 11 14.45 8.81 -9.83
C SER A 11 14.46 7.58 -10.70
N ASP A 12 15.63 7.21 -11.18
CA ASP A 12 15.76 6.04 -12.04
C ASP A 12 15.46 4.77 -11.27
N LEU A 13 15.88 4.70 -10.01
CA LEU A 13 15.59 3.55 -9.18
C LEU A 13 14.09 3.41 -8.98
N LEU A 14 13.43 4.49 -8.65
CA LEU A 14 12.01 4.45 -8.42
C LEU A 14 11.25 4.04 -9.68
N ARG A 15 11.66 4.59 -10.81
CA ARG A 15 11.05 4.23 -12.09
C ARG A 15 11.26 2.75 -12.40
N ALA A 16 12.45 2.25 -12.16
CA ALA A 16 12.75 0.85 -12.41
C ALA A 16 11.92 -0.06 -11.53
N LEU A 17 11.76 0.30 -10.26
CA LEU A 17 10.94 -0.49 -9.36
C LEU A 17 9.49 -0.49 -9.81
N ASN A 18 9.02 0.67 -10.21
CA ASN A 18 7.64 0.79 -10.66
C ASN A 18 7.42 -0.04 -11.92
N ASP A 19 8.31 0.08 -12.88
CA ASP A 19 8.17 -0.65 -14.13
C ASP A 19 8.22 -2.15 -13.91
N LYS A 20 9.04 -2.58 -12.99
CA LYS A 20 9.23 -4.00 -12.78
C LYS A 20 8.16 -4.64 -11.91
N TYR A 21 7.70 -3.93 -10.92
CA TYR A 21 6.85 -4.55 -9.91
C TYR A 21 5.43 -4.01 -9.79
N ALA A 22 5.13 -2.85 -10.32
CA ALA A 22 3.84 -2.24 -10.07
C ALA A 22 2.66 -3.10 -10.48
N ARG A 23 2.76 -3.75 -11.63
CA ARG A 23 1.67 -4.56 -12.11
C ARG A 23 1.45 -5.79 -11.23
N ALA A 24 2.52 -6.44 -10.86
CA ALA A 24 2.43 -7.62 -9.99
C ALA A 24 1.91 -7.24 -8.62
N LEU A 25 2.35 -6.09 -8.09
CA LEU A 25 1.85 -5.60 -6.83
C LEU A 25 0.36 -5.32 -6.91
N TRP A 26 -0.05 -4.66 -7.98
CA TRP A 26 -1.45 -4.32 -8.17
C TRP A 26 -2.31 -5.58 -8.17
N SER A 27 -1.92 -6.58 -8.94
CA SER A 27 -2.66 -7.84 -8.99
C SER A 27 -2.75 -8.51 -7.63
N TYR A 28 -1.65 -8.49 -6.92
CA TYR A 28 -1.59 -9.08 -5.59
C TYR A 28 -2.54 -8.35 -4.63
N VAL A 29 -2.51 -7.03 -4.65
CA VAL A 29 -3.33 -6.23 -3.76
C VAL A 29 -4.81 -6.34 -4.10
N VAL A 30 -5.13 -6.41 -5.38
CA VAL A 30 -6.52 -6.60 -5.80
C VAL A 30 -7.08 -7.87 -5.16
N ARG A 31 -6.29 -8.94 -5.19
CA ARG A 31 -6.73 -10.18 -4.59
C ARG A 31 -6.83 -10.07 -3.07
N LEU A 32 -5.90 -9.35 -2.46
CA LEU A 32 -5.91 -9.22 -1.02
C LEU A 32 -7.10 -8.43 -0.51
N ASN A 33 -7.54 -7.45 -1.26
CA ASN A 33 -8.61 -6.59 -0.76
C ASN A 33 -9.95 -6.83 -1.44
N GLY A 34 -10.17 -8.05 -1.85
CA GLY A 34 -11.49 -8.44 -2.32
C GLY A 34 -11.88 -7.94 -3.69
N GLY A 35 -10.92 -7.61 -4.50
CA GLY A 35 -11.20 -7.19 -5.85
C GLY A 35 -11.34 -5.69 -6.05
N ASP A 36 -11.06 -4.91 -5.03
CA ASP A 36 -11.19 -3.46 -5.12
C ASP A 36 -10.00 -2.88 -5.89
N ARG A 37 -10.22 -2.57 -7.14
CA ARG A 37 -9.16 -2.12 -8.04
C ARG A 37 -8.68 -0.71 -7.73
N VAL A 38 -9.59 0.15 -7.33
CA VAL A 38 -9.24 1.52 -7.01
C VAL A 38 -8.39 1.56 -5.76
N LYS A 39 -8.78 0.80 -4.75
CA LYS A 39 -8.02 0.74 -3.53
C LYS A 39 -6.63 0.14 -3.79
N ALA A 40 -6.57 -0.85 -4.67
CA ALA A 40 -5.29 -1.47 -5.01
C ALA A 40 -4.33 -0.44 -5.62
N GLN A 41 -4.86 0.45 -6.44
CA GLN A 41 -4.04 1.49 -7.05
C GLN A 41 -3.42 2.37 -5.97
N ASP A 42 -4.22 2.76 -5.00
CA ASP A 42 -3.74 3.60 -3.90
C ASP A 42 -2.67 2.89 -3.09
N VAL A 43 -2.86 1.60 -2.85
CA VAL A 43 -1.89 0.82 -2.08
C VAL A 43 -0.57 0.71 -2.84
N VAL A 44 -0.64 0.48 -4.14
CA VAL A 44 0.58 0.40 -4.94
C VAL A 44 1.33 1.73 -4.89
N GLN A 45 0.61 2.84 -5.01
CA GLN A 45 1.25 4.15 -4.94
C GLN A 45 1.89 4.38 -3.59
N GLU A 46 1.21 4.05 -2.53
CA GLU A 46 1.76 4.23 -1.19
C GLU A 46 2.99 3.33 -0.99
N THR A 47 2.95 2.12 -1.52
CA THR A 47 4.09 1.22 -1.44
C THR A 47 5.30 1.83 -2.14
N MET A 48 5.08 2.41 -3.30
CA MET A 48 6.17 3.03 -4.04
C MET A 48 6.72 4.26 -3.33
N LEU A 49 5.85 5.02 -2.68
CA LEU A 49 6.32 6.16 -1.88
C LEU A 49 7.17 5.70 -0.71
N ARG A 50 6.80 4.61 -0.08
CA ARG A 50 7.60 4.07 1.02
C ARG A 50 8.92 3.53 0.50
N ALA A 51 8.91 2.96 -0.70
CA ALA A 51 10.15 2.52 -1.32
C ALA A 51 11.09 3.70 -1.55
N TRP A 52 10.53 4.81 -2.00
CA TRP A 52 11.30 6.01 -2.21
C TRP A 52 11.93 6.51 -0.90
N ARG A 53 11.15 6.50 0.17
CA ARG A 53 11.67 6.95 1.46
C ARG A 53 12.71 6.02 2.04
N ASN A 54 12.68 4.76 1.61
CA ASN A 54 13.59 3.75 2.12
C ASN A 54 14.53 3.22 1.03
N ARG A 55 14.82 4.05 0.08
CA ARG A 55 15.53 3.59 -1.10
C ARG A 55 16.92 3.01 -0.81
N ALA A 56 17.54 3.45 0.26
CA ALA A 56 18.84 2.90 0.61
C ALA A 56 18.73 1.41 0.95
N VAL A 57 17.62 1.02 1.54
CA VAL A 57 17.41 -0.37 1.89
C VAL A 57 17.19 -1.20 0.64
N LEU A 58 16.72 -0.56 -0.41
CA LEU A 58 16.40 -1.26 -1.65
C LEU A 58 17.54 -1.31 -2.65
N GLU A 59 18.71 -0.86 -2.26
CA GLU A 59 19.85 -0.93 -3.16
C GLU A 59 20.14 -2.39 -3.45
N PRO A 60 20.68 -2.64 -4.62
CA PRO A 60 20.80 -4.01 -5.11
C PRO A 60 21.51 -4.99 -4.20
N ALA A 61 22.41 -4.49 -3.42
CA ALA A 61 23.17 -5.39 -2.57
C ALA A 61 22.33 -5.91 -1.42
N GLY A 62 21.22 -5.29 -1.18
CA GLY A 62 20.52 -5.54 0.03
C GLY A 62 19.53 -6.66 0.09
N GLY A 63 19.43 -7.48 -0.86
CA GLY A 63 18.49 -8.56 -0.78
C GLY A 63 17.25 -8.35 -1.61
N SER A 64 16.14 -8.91 -1.21
CA SER A 64 14.98 -8.97 -2.08
C SER A 64 14.15 -7.70 -2.09
N GLN A 65 14.23 -6.95 -3.17
CA GLN A 65 13.37 -5.80 -3.39
C GLN A 65 11.92 -6.24 -3.48
N ARG A 66 11.69 -7.32 -4.18
CA ARG A 66 10.34 -7.84 -4.36
C ARG A 66 9.71 -8.20 -3.03
N GLY A 67 10.45 -8.92 -2.20
CA GLY A 67 9.93 -9.32 -0.89
C GLY A 67 9.56 -8.13 -0.04
N TRP A 68 10.41 -7.11 -0.05
CA TRP A 68 10.16 -5.90 0.72
C TRP A 68 8.89 -5.20 0.23
N LEU A 69 8.77 -5.04 -1.08
CA LEU A 69 7.64 -4.33 -1.65
C LEU A 69 6.32 -5.06 -1.35
N PHE A 70 6.32 -6.36 -1.51
CA PHE A 70 5.10 -7.13 -1.27
C PHE A 70 4.73 -7.14 0.20
N ALA A 71 5.72 -7.20 1.08
CA ALA A 71 5.46 -7.15 2.52
C ALA A 71 4.87 -5.80 2.92
N VAL A 72 5.40 -4.72 2.38
CA VAL A 72 4.89 -3.39 2.67
C VAL A 72 3.45 -3.26 2.17
N ALA A 73 3.21 -3.70 0.94
CA ALA A 73 1.86 -3.60 0.38
C ALA A 73 0.86 -4.38 1.24
N ARG A 74 1.26 -5.56 1.69
CA ARG A 74 0.39 -6.37 2.53
C ARG A 74 0.09 -5.67 3.85
N HIS A 75 1.10 -5.07 4.45
CA HIS A 75 0.92 -4.35 5.70
C HIS A 75 -0.04 -3.18 5.52
N ILE A 76 0.05 -2.48 4.43
CA ILE A 76 -0.84 -1.36 4.16
C ILE A 76 -2.28 -1.85 4.07
N VAL A 77 -2.51 -2.93 3.34
CA VAL A 77 -3.86 -3.47 3.19
C VAL A 77 -4.42 -3.90 4.54
N ILE A 78 -3.60 -4.58 5.33
CA ILE A 78 -4.04 -5.05 6.64
C ILE A 78 -4.35 -3.89 7.55
N ASP A 79 -3.49 -2.87 7.56
CA ASP A 79 -3.69 -1.71 8.41
C ASP A 79 -4.95 -0.95 8.02
N GLU A 80 -5.20 -0.81 6.75
CA GLU A 80 -6.40 -0.14 6.30
C GLU A 80 -7.64 -0.92 6.67
N SER A 81 -7.56 -2.23 6.55
CA SER A 81 -8.68 -3.08 6.90
C SER A 81 -9.00 -2.99 8.39
N ARG A 82 -7.96 -2.98 9.21
CA ARG A 82 -8.14 -2.84 10.66
C ARG A 82 -8.71 -1.47 11.00
N SER A 83 -8.25 -0.46 10.34
CA SER A 83 -8.71 0.89 10.56
C SER A 83 -10.19 1.03 10.22
N ARG A 84 -10.59 0.48 9.09
CA ARG A 84 -11.99 0.51 8.70
C ARG A 84 -12.85 -0.25 9.68
N ARG A 85 -12.35 -1.38 10.17
CA ARG A 85 -13.10 -2.19 11.11
C ARG A 85 -13.28 -1.44 12.41
N ARG A 86 -12.24 -0.80 12.91
CA ARG A 86 -12.34 0.00 14.12
C ARG A 86 -13.34 1.13 13.97
N HIS A 87 -13.29 1.79 12.84
CA HIS A 87 -14.20 2.88 12.58
C HIS A 87 -15.65 2.39 12.56
N SER A 88 -15.87 1.27 11.92
CA SER A 88 -17.19 0.69 11.85
C SER A 88 -17.71 0.31 13.22
N GLU A 89 -16.86 -0.23 14.05
CA GLU A 89 -17.25 -0.60 15.40
C GLU A 89 -17.60 0.61 16.24
N LEU A 90 -16.85 1.69 16.08
CA LEU A 90 -17.13 2.91 16.78
C LEU A 90 -18.47 3.51 16.36
N VAL A 91 -18.72 3.49 15.08
CA VAL A 91 -19.98 4.00 14.56
C VAL A 91 -21.13 3.15 15.05
N THR A 92 -20.95 1.85 15.04
CA THR A 92 -21.97 0.94 15.51
C THR A 92 -22.29 1.16 16.99
N ASP A 93 -21.26 1.42 17.78
CA ASP A 93 -21.47 1.68 19.19
C ASP A 93 -22.28 2.95 19.38
N GLN A 94 -22.04 3.95 18.57
CA GLN A 94 -22.75 5.20 18.71
C GLN A 94 -24.19 5.10 18.28
N VAL A 95 -24.48 4.21 17.36
CA VAL A 95 -25.83 4.06 16.88
C VAL A 95 -26.28 2.66 17.12
N SER A 96 -26.01 2.21 18.31
CA SER A 96 -26.23 0.82 18.60
C SER A 96 -27.64 0.36 18.43
N GLU A 97 -28.54 1.26 18.46
CA GLU A 97 -29.88 0.83 18.30
C GLU A 97 -30.20 0.62 16.86
N GLN A 98 -29.29 0.89 16.02
CA GLN A 98 -29.53 0.70 14.70
C GLN A 98 -29.46 -0.68 14.38
N PRO A 99 -30.27 -1.25 14.08
CA PRO A 99 -30.21 -2.60 13.92
C PRO A 99 -29.65 -3.00 12.78
N VAL A 100 -29.56 -3.36 12.56
CA VAL A 100 -28.98 -3.80 11.81
C VAL A 100 -29.14 -4.41 10.86
N GLU A 101 -29.58 -4.22 10.50
CA GLU A 101 -29.69 -4.63 9.65
C GLU A 101 -28.88 -5.14 9.08
N ASP A 102 -28.40 -4.82 9.16
CA ASP A 102 -27.49 -5.13 8.65
C ASP A 102 -27.35 -6.27 8.46
N ALA A 103 -27.71 -6.45 8.91
CA ALA A 103 -27.50 -7.51 8.87
C ALA A 103 -27.70 -8.10 7.75
N VAL A 104 -27.90 -7.91 7.35
CA VAL A 104 -28.00 -8.47 6.45
C VAL A 104 -27.59 -8.82 5.89
#